data_68ba141c2834af50da01aeaa19c76aff
#
_entry.id   68ba141c2834af50da01aeaa19c76aff
#
_cell.length_a   1.000
_cell.length_b   1.000
_cell.length_c   1.000
_cell.angle_alpha   90.00
_cell.angle_beta   90.00
_cell.angle_gamma   90.00
#
_symmetry.space_group_name_H-M   'P 1'
#
loop_
_entity.id
_entity.type
_entity.pdbx_description
1 polymer ?
#
loop_
_entity_poly.entity_id
_entity_poly.type
_entity_poly.pdbx_seq_one_letter_code
_entity_poly.pdbx_strand_id
1 'polypeptide(L)'
;MRRFTWLTLLLWTAFVGFPFALAQFNNDCSDAPNAGTRRVCQNLRRMDQNARRNNANAADQEVLPPGSPVWQQPIPVAPNTRGQVATHPYDCMTLQCLCPFFRGQMAANGNCMLPSGQPLVMAYRKEYRMMNDDERRRWHYALTVMKQNGEYDRLGQQHMVVGAGSGAHSGPAFLPWHREYLKRFEIALRLIDPSVAIPYWDSVMDGYLRDPRDSVVWSVDFAGETDPNGFVVTGPFAFWRTLEGRSAIWRNMGHEGQLFTEQQLNSVFQQTNVEYVMAYTVPLPGCPYPPNYSALEYTHSNIHLWIGGDIINSLILMQYYF
;
A
#
# COMPACT_ATOMS: atom_id res chain seq x y z
N MET A 1 -50.02 -75.54 -8.66
CA MET A 1 -50.42 -74.41 -7.80
C MET A 1 -49.28 -74.16 -6.77
N ARG A 2 -48.37 -73.24 -6.99
CA ARG A 2 -47.33 -72.86 -6.08
C ARG A 2 -47.50 -71.40 -5.74
N ARG A 3 -47.69 -71.10 -4.44
CA ARG A 3 -47.81 -69.72 -3.92
C ARG A 3 -46.41 -69.13 -3.77
N PHE A 4 -46.17 -67.98 -4.39
CA PHE A 4 -44.97 -67.13 -4.17
C PHE A 4 -45.32 -66.12 -3.07
N THR A 5 -44.57 -66.21 -1.94
CA THR A 5 -44.59 -65.25 -0.83
C THR A 5 -43.50 -64.19 -1.14
N TRP A 6 -43.91 -62.94 -1.18
CA TRP A 6 -43.01 -61.79 -1.30
C TRP A 6 -42.48 -61.45 0.08
N LEU A 7 -41.12 -61.62 0.25
CA LEU A 7 -40.40 -61.07 1.38
C LEU A 7 -39.91 -59.68 1.02
N THR A 8 -40.49 -58.63 1.61
CA THR A 8 -40.00 -57.27 1.53
C THR A 8 -38.84 -57.08 2.52
N LEU A 9 -37.60 -57.01 1.97
CA LEU A 9 -36.43 -56.61 2.72
C LEU A 9 -36.42 -55.09 2.84
N LEU A 10 -36.71 -54.55 4.02
CA LEU A 10 -36.45 -53.15 4.38
C LEU A 10 -34.97 -53.00 4.66
N LEU A 11 -34.26 -52.44 3.66
CA LEU A 11 -32.89 -51.93 3.85
C LEU A 11 -32.96 -50.60 4.55
N TRP A 12 -32.70 -50.58 5.85
CA TRP A 12 -32.37 -49.39 6.60
C TRP A 12 -30.95 -48.93 6.20
N THR A 13 -30.84 -47.94 5.31
CA THR A 13 -29.61 -47.22 5.10
C THR A 13 -29.41 -46.26 6.29
N ALA A 14 -28.58 -46.68 7.24
CA ALA A 14 -28.07 -45.79 8.24
C ALA A 14 -27.21 -44.71 7.55
N PHE A 15 -27.77 -43.51 7.39
CA PHE A 15 -26.99 -42.33 7.08
C PHE A 15 -26.09 -42.06 8.30
N VAL A 16 -24.87 -42.55 8.23
CA VAL A 16 -23.82 -42.08 9.12
C VAL A 16 -23.54 -40.64 8.71
N GLY A 17 -24.17 -39.69 9.37
CA GLY A 17 -23.84 -38.29 9.26
C GLY A 17 -22.39 -38.12 9.76
N PHE A 18 -21.46 -38.04 8.82
CA PHE A 18 -20.15 -37.49 9.14
C PHE A 18 -20.38 -36.05 9.62
N PRO A 19 -20.04 -35.72 10.87
CA PRO A 19 -20.00 -34.33 11.24
C PRO A 19 -18.91 -33.70 10.37
N PHE A 20 -19.28 -32.88 9.38
CA PHE A 20 -18.36 -31.92 8.85
C PHE A 20 -17.99 -31.03 10.04
N ALA A 21 -16.93 -31.40 10.73
CA ALA A 21 -16.22 -30.46 11.58
C ALA A 21 -15.73 -29.37 10.66
N LEU A 22 -16.49 -28.26 10.58
CA LEU A 22 -16.01 -27.01 10.03
C LEU A 22 -14.74 -26.75 10.83
N ALA A 23 -13.60 -26.90 10.19
CA ALA A 23 -12.33 -26.55 10.76
C ALA A 23 -12.45 -25.09 11.18
N GLN A 24 -12.57 -24.84 12.48
CA GLN A 24 -12.52 -23.50 13.01
C GLN A 24 -11.07 -23.05 12.81
N PHE A 25 -10.85 -22.30 11.74
CA PHE A 25 -9.55 -21.66 11.56
C PHE A 25 -9.26 -20.78 12.76
N ASN A 26 -8.08 -20.98 13.35
CA ASN A 26 -7.66 -20.22 14.51
C ASN A 26 -7.56 -18.73 14.14
N ASN A 27 -8.40 -17.92 14.76
CA ASN A 27 -8.46 -16.48 14.51
C ASN A 27 -7.31 -15.69 15.15
N ASP A 28 -6.29 -16.38 15.69
CA ASP A 28 -5.19 -15.78 16.45
C ASP A 28 -3.88 -15.66 15.68
N CYS A 29 -3.88 -16.00 14.38
CA CYS A 29 -2.69 -16.02 13.52
C CYS A 29 -1.63 -17.06 13.94
N SER A 30 -1.99 -18.05 14.76
CA SER A 30 -1.04 -19.08 15.25
C SER A 30 -0.54 -20.00 14.14
N ASP A 31 -1.33 -20.15 13.07
CA ASP A 31 -1.06 -20.93 11.87
C ASP A 31 -0.16 -20.22 10.85
N ALA A 32 0.26 -18.97 11.12
CA ALA A 32 1.16 -18.25 10.25
C ALA A 32 2.52 -18.95 10.13
N PRO A 33 3.11 -19.02 8.91
CA PRO A 33 4.28 -19.85 8.62
C PRO A 33 5.55 -19.43 9.37
N ASN A 34 5.66 -18.18 9.79
CA ASN A 34 6.80 -17.66 10.55
C ASN A 34 6.39 -16.48 11.44
N ALA A 35 7.31 -16.05 12.31
CA ALA A 35 7.06 -14.98 13.29
C ALA A 35 6.74 -13.63 12.61
N GLY A 36 7.42 -13.27 11.53
CA GLY A 36 7.17 -12.04 10.77
C GLY A 36 5.76 -12.04 10.18
N THR A 37 5.38 -13.10 9.47
CA THR A 37 4.02 -13.24 8.90
C THR A 37 2.95 -13.25 10.00
N ARG A 38 3.22 -13.86 11.15
CA ARG A 38 2.32 -13.83 12.32
C ARG A 38 2.13 -12.40 12.81
N ARG A 39 3.19 -11.62 12.93
CA ARG A 39 3.10 -10.21 13.34
C ARG A 39 2.33 -9.37 12.32
N VAL A 40 2.54 -9.58 11.03
CA VAL A 40 1.73 -8.95 9.97
C VAL A 40 0.26 -9.29 10.14
N CYS A 41 -0.09 -10.58 10.30
CA CYS A 41 -1.45 -11.03 10.50
C CYS A 41 -2.11 -10.34 11.71
N GLN A 42 -1.41 -10.26 12.84
CA GLN A 42 -1.90 -9.58 14.05
C GLN A 42 -2.11 -8.07 13.82
N ASN A 43 -1.22 -7.42 13.08
CA ASN A 43 -1.36 -6.00 12.73
C ASN A 43 -2.57 -5.77 11.81
N LEU A 44 -2.71 -6.54 10.73
CA LEU A 44 -3.84 -6.46 9.80
C LEU A 44 -5.17 -6.73 10.51
N ARG A 45 -5.19 -7.72 11.42
CA ARG A 45 -6.37 -8.00 12.25
C ARG A 45 -6.75 -6.82 13.14
N ARG A 46 -5.77 -6.15 13.75
CA ARG A 46 -6.01 -4.95 14.55
C ARG A 46 -6.60 -3.82 13.70
N MET A 47 -6.08 -3.63 12.49
CA MET A 47 -6.59 -2.62 11.54
C MET A 47 -8.02 -2.95 11.11
N ASP A 48 -8.34 -4.20 10.77
CA ASP A 48 -9.70 -4.65 10.45
C ASP A 48 -10.67 -4.41 11.60
N GLN A 49 -10.28 -4.75 12.83
CA GLN A 49 -11.10 -4.51 14.02
C GLN A 49 -11.38 -3.02 14.24
N ASN A 50 -10.37 -2.16 14.03
CA ASN A 50 -10.54 -0.72 14.11
C ASN A 50 -11.47 -0.19 13.01
N ALA A 51 -11.29 -0.66 11.76
CA ALA A 51 -12.16 -0.31 10.65
C ALA A 51 -13.63 -0.67 10.91
N ARG A 52 -13.87 -1.86 11.46
CA ARG A 52 -15.24 -2.31 11.80
C ARG A 52 -15.85 -1.48 12.93
N ARG A 53 -15.09 -1.14 13.97
CA ARG A 53 -15.56 -0.26 15.05
C ARG A 53 -15.90 1.13 14.52
N ASN A 54 -15.05 1.70 13.68
CA ASN A 54 -15.28 3.00 13.08
C ASN A 54 -16.52 2.98 12.18
N ASN A 55 -16.72 1.93 11.38
CA ASN A 55 -17.90 1.78 10.52
C ASN A 55 -19.18 1.53 11.33
N ALA A 56 -19.12 0.81 12.44
CA ALA A 56 -20.26 0.64 13.33
C ALA A 56 -20.70 1.97 13.97
N ASN A 57 -19.74 2.88 14.20
CA ASN A 57 -20.00 4.23 14.72
C ASN A 57 -20.26 5.24 13.58
N ALA A 58 -20.14 4.86 12.33
CA ALA A 58 -20.30 5.78 11.18
C ALA A 58 -21.76 6.27 10.99
N ALA A 59 -22.73 5.54 11.55
CA ALA A 59 -24.11 6.01 11.59
C ALA A 59 -24.27 7.27 12.47
N ASP A 60 -23.33 7.49 13.40
CA ASP A 60 -23.25 8.65 14.29
C ASP A 60 -22.08 9.58 13.90
N GLN A 61 -21.47 9.42 12.72
CA GLN A 61 -20.40 10.31 12.30
C GLN A 61 -20.97 11.71 12.10
N GLU A 62 -20.76 12.50 13.13
CA GLU A 62 -20.88 13.94 13.14
C GLU A 62 -20.14 14.50 11.90
N VAL A 63 -20.84 15.25 11.07
CA VAL A 63 -20.23 16.02 9.99
C VAL A 63 -19.11 16.83 10.64
N LEU A 64 -17.87 16.60 10.24
CA LEU A 64 -16.74 17.31 10.81
C LEU A 64 -17.02 18.82 10.84
N PRO A 65 -16.79 19.50 11.97
CA PRO A 65 -17.06 20.92 12.07
C PRO A 65 -16.37 21.69 10.94
N PRO A 66 -17.00 22.75 10.40
CA PRO A 66 -16.34 23.65 9.45
C PRO A 66 -15.00 24.15 10.04
N GLY A 67 -13.90 23.95 9.32
CA GLY A 67 -12.57 24.32 9.79
C GLY A 67 -11.75 23.17 10.40
N SER A 68 -12.29 21.95 10.42
CA SER A 68 -11.47 20.76 10.75
C SER A 68 -10.24 20.70 9.85
N PRO A 69 -9.06 20.30 10.39
CA PRO A 69 -7.85 20.18 9.60
C PRO A 69 -8.08 19.38 8.32
N VAL A 70 -7.53 19.80 7.21
CA VAL A 70 -7.75 19.20 5.87
C VAL A 70 -7.44 17.71 5.85
N TRP A 71 -6.51 17.24 6.68
CA TRP A 71 -6.14 15.84 6.81
C TRP A 71 -7.21 14.95 7.50
N GLN A 72 -8.16 15.55 8.25
CA GLN A 72 -9.29 14.82 8.82
C GLN A 72 -10.44 14.63 7.82
N GLN A 73 -10.46 15.43 6.76
CA GLN A 73 -11.50 15.33 5.76
C GLN A 73 -11.30 14.04 4.94
N PRO A 74 -12.38 13.27 4.67
CA PRO A 74 -12.30 12.16 3.73
C PRO A 74 -11.69 12.66 2.42
N ILE A 75 -10.80 11.87 1.81
CA ILE A 75 -10.35 12.16 0.45
C ILE A 75 -11.62 12.20 -0.40
N PRO A 76 -11.98 13.34 -1.02
CA PRO A 76 -13.14 13.37 -1.88
C PRO A 76 -12.97 12.30 -2.96
N VAL A 77 -13.82 11.28 -2.94
CA VAL A 77 -13.97 10.40 -4.10
C VAL A 77 -14.62 11.32 -5.14
N ALA A 78 -13.87 11.65 -6.19
CA ALA A 78 -14.42 12.44 -7.27
C ALA A 78 -15.70 11.74 -7.74
N PRO A 79 -16.87 12.37 -7.64
CA PRO A 79 -18.06 11.80 -8.24
C PRO A 79 -17.73 11.61 -9.72
N ASN A 80 -18.08 10.45 -10.26
CA ASN A 80 -17.87 10.11 -11.66
C ASN A 80 -18.84 10.92 -12.53
N THR A 81 -18.73 12.24 -12.47
CA THR A 81 -19.56 13.20 -13.17
C THR A 81 -18.90 13.48 -14.51
N ARG A 82 -19.31 12.71 -15.51
CA ARG A 82 -19.06 13.08 -16.91
C ARG A 82 -19.52 14.52 -17.11
N GLY A 83 -18.54 15.44 -17.23
CA GLY A 83 -18.78 16.84 -17.55
C GLY A 83 -18.44 17.88 -16.48
N GLN A 84 -18.09 17.53 -15.26
CA GLN A 84 -17.59 18.51 -14.29
C GLN A 84 -16.10 18.81 -14.54
N VAL A 85 -15.78 20.12 -14.58
CA VAL A 85 -14.37 20.57 -14.63
C VAL A 85 -13.73 20.26 -13.28
N ALA A 86 -12.60 19.54 -13.29
CA ALA A 86 -11.84 19.25 -12.09
C ALA A 86 -11.45 20.55 -11.37
N THR A 87 -11.74 20.65 -10.09
CA THR A 87 -11.38 21.79 -9.25
C THR A 87 -10.05 21.62 -8.55
N HIS A 88 -9.58 20.39 -8.46
CA HIS A 88 -8.30 20.03 -7.84
C HIS A 88 -7.51 19.06 -8.76
N PRO A 89 -6.17 19.15 -8.85
CA PRO A 89 -5.38 18.27 -9.71
C PRO A 89 -5.56 16.77 -9.40
N TYR A 90 -5.87 16.42 -8.14
CA TYR A 90 -6.09 15.02 -7.75
C TYR A 90 -7.39 14.42 -8.30
N ASP A 91 -8.33 15.26 -8.76
CA ASP A 91 -9.56 14.81 -9.41
C ASP A 91 -9.32 14.37 -10.86
N CYS A 92 -8.16 14.72 -11.41
CA CYS A 92 -7.82 14.43 -12.78
C CYS A 92 -7.45 12.94 -13.00
N MET A 93 -7.99 12.37 -14.08
CA MET A 93 -7.69 11.02 -14.54
C MET A 93 -6.93 10.98 -15.88
N THR A 94 -6.69 12.14 -16.50
CA THR A 94 -6.00 12.25 -17.78
C THR A 94 -5.01 13.41 -17.79
N LEU A 95 -4.02 13.36 -18.70
CA LEU A 95 -3.05 14.44 -18.87
C LEU A 95 -3.72 15.74 -19.35
N GLN A 96 -4.78 15.64 -20.15
CA GLN A 96 -5.54 16.78 -20.62
C GLN A 96 -6.20 17.52 -19.46
N CYS A 97 -6.79 16.77 -18.53
CA CYS A 97 -7.35 17.33 -17.29
C CYS A 97 -6.28 18.00 -16.41
N LEU A 98 -5.10 17.40 -16.31
CA LEU A 98 -3.99 17.94 -15.54
C LEU A 98 -3.35 19.18 -16.16
N CYS A 99 -3.51 19.38 -17.46
CA CYS A 99 -2.82 20.43 -18.22
C CYS A 99 -2.90 21.83 -17.62
N PRO A 100 -4.08 22.35 -17.25
CA PRO A 100 -4.18 23.68 -16.63
C PRO A 100 -3.45 23.78 -15.29
N PHE A 101 -3.46 22.71 -14.49
CA PHE A 101 -2.77 22.70 -13.19
C PHE A 101 -1.25 22.77 -13.33
N PHE A 102 -0.73 22.27 -14.44
CA PHE A 102 0.69 22.40 -14.83
C PHE A 102 0.99 23.69 -15.58
N ARG A 103 0.04 24.63 -15.63
CA ARG A 103 0.13 25.87 -16.42
C ARG A 103 0.40 25.61 -17.90
N GLY A 104 0.02 24.43 -18.38
CA GLY A 104 0.17 24.00 -19.76
C GLY A 104 -0.94 24.53 -20.66
N GLN A 105 -0.71 24.43 -21.96
CA GLN A 105 -1.68 24.78 -23.01
C GLN A 105 -1.93 23.58 -23.90
N MET A 106 -3.18 23.36 -24.28
CA MET A 106 -3.54 22.28 -25.20
C MET A 106 -3.15 22.67 -26.63
N ALA A 107 -2.30 21.87 -27.24
CA ALA A 107 -1.93 21.99 -28.66
C ALA A 107 -3.02 21.41 -29.57
N ALA A 108 -3.00 21.76 -30.84
CA ALA A 108 -3.98 21.31 -31.85
C ALA A 108 -4.03 19.77 -32.01
N ASN A 109 -2.92 19.08 -31.70
CA ASN A 109 -2.83 17.61 -31.72
C ASN A 109 -3.36 16.94 -30.44
N GLY A 110 -3.93 17.71 -29.49
CA GLY A 110 -4.46 17.19 -28.23
C GLY A 110 -3.42 16.97 -27.14
N ASN A 111 -2.14 17.29 -27.37
CA ASN A 111 -1.11 17.23 -26.34
C ASN A 111 -1.11 18.47 -25.46
N CYS A 112 -0.85 18.29 -24.18
CA CYS A 112 -0.59 19.38 -23.24
C CYS A 112 0.87 19.84 -23.38
N MET A 113 1.10 21.10 -23.74
CA MET A 113 2.42 21.71 -23.82
C MET A 113 2.68 22.53 -22.56
N LEU A 114 3.75 22.20 -21.86
CA LEU A 114 4.19 22.89 -20.64
C LEU A 114 4.82 24.25 -21.00
N PRO A 115 4.94 25.19 -20.03
CA PRO A 115 5.63 26.46 -20.23
C PRO A 115 7.09 26.31 -20.69
N SER A 116 7.71 25.17 -20.38
CA SER A 116 9.06 24.82 -20.85
C SER A 116 9.14 24.48 -22.35
N GLY A 117 8.01 24.42 -23.06
CA GLY A 117 7.92 23.95 -24.45
C GLY A 117 7.92 22.42 -24.59
N GLN A 118 8.04 21.67 -23.51
CA GLN A 118 7.98 20.20 -23.54
C GLN A 118 6.54 19.71 -23.37
N PRO A 119 6.17 18.58 -23.97
CA PRO A 119 4.86 17.99 -23.73
C PRO A 119 4.77 17.39 -22.32
N LEU A 120 3.61 17.52 -21.69
CA LEU A 120 3.29 16.75 -20.49
C LEU A 120 3.04 15.30 -20.92
N VAL A 121 3.90 14.40 -20.45
CA VAL A 121 3.84 12.96 -20.79
C VAL A 121 3.45 12.13 -19.58
N MET A 122 3.08 10.86 -19.81
CA MET A 122 2.86 9.91 -18.73
C MET A 122 4.12 9.74 -17.89
N ALA A 123 3.96 9.59 -16.59
CA ALA A 123 5.06 9.27 -15.70
C ALA A 123 5.61 7.87 -16.02
N TYR A 124 6.91 7.75 -16.11
CA TYR A 124 7.59 6.48 -16.30
C TYR A 124 8.38 6.15 -15.03
N ARG A 125 7.90 5.19 -14.25
CA ARG A 125 8.51 4.77 -13.00
C ARG A 125 9.68 3.83 -13.29
N LYS A 126 10.87 4.21 -12.84
CA LYS A 126 12.10 3.43 -12.96
C LYS A 126 12.40 2.74 -11.63
N GLU A 127 13.16 1.65 -11.72
CA GLU A 127 13.82 1.14 -10.52
C GLU A 127 14.81 2.19 -10.02
N TYR A 128 14.88 2.39 -8.72
CA TYR A 128 15.57 3.54 -8.11
C TYR A 128 17.05 3.62 -8.50
N ARG A 129 17.75 2.50 -8.58
CA ARG A 129 19.13 2.39 -9.02
C ARG A 129 19.33 2.66 -10.52
N MET A 130 18.24 2.53 -11.30
CA MET A 130 18.24 2.78 -12.74
C MET A 130 17.99 4.24 -13.11
N MET A 131 17.69 5.09 -12.13
CA MET A 131 17.66 6.54 -12.34
C MET A 131 19.08 7.05 -12.54
N ASN A 132 19.27 7.90 -13.56
CA ASN A 132 20.52 8.64 -13.65
C ASN A 132 20.61 9.70 -12.54
N ASP A 133 21.79 10.28 -12.35
CA ASP A 133 22.05 11.22 -11.26
C ASP A 133 21.16 12.47 -11.34
N ASP A 134 20.84 12.94 -12.54
CA ASP A 134 19.97 14.10 -12.71
C ASP A 134 18.52 13.77 -12.35
N GLU A 135 17.98 12.66 -12.82
CA GLU A 135 16.64 12.18 -12.48
C GLU A 135 16.51 12.00 -10.97
N ARG A 136 17.51 11.38 -10.34
CA ARG A 136 17.51 11.13 -8.91
C ARG A 136 17.57 12.42 -8.10
N ARG A 137 18.46 13.37 -8.46
CA ARG A 137 18.54 14.69 -7.80
C ARG A 137 17.24 15.48 -7.92
N ARG A 138 16.61 15.49 -9.09
CA ARG A 138 15.34 16.19 -9.33
C ARG A 138 14.21 15.58 -8.51
N TRP A 139 14.15 14.26 -8.41
CA TRP A 139 13.19 13.56 -7.55
C TRP A 139 13.41 13.87 -6.06
N HIS A 140 14.64 13.81 -5.56
CA HIS A 140 14.97 14.20 -4.19
C HIS A 140 14.61 15.66 -3.90
N TYR A 141 14.91 16.54 -4.85
CA TYR A 141 14.53 17.95 -4.73
C TYR A 141 13.01 18.13 -4.64
N ALA A 142 12.23 17.48 -5.52
CA ALA A 142 10.79 17.55 -5.49
C ALA A 142 10.22 17.05 -4.16
N LEU A 143 10.74 15.94 -3.62
CA LEU A 143 10.36 15.45 -2.29
C LEU A 143 10.70 16.45 -1.17
N THR A 144 11.88 17.06 -1.23
CA THR A 144 12.31 18.07 -0.26
C THR A 144 11.36 19.27 -0.26
N VAL A 145 10.97 19.75 -1.44
CA VAL A 145 9.99 20.84 -1.57
C VAL A 145 8.63 20.42 -1.02
N MET A 146 8.16 19.19 -1.31
CA MET A 146 6.92 18.66 -0.72
C MET A 146 6.99 18.58 0.80
N LYS A 147 8.15 18.23 1.37
CA LYS A 147 8.36 18.20 2.81
C LYS A 147 8.31 19.59 3.42
N GLN A 148 8.95 20.56 2.78
CA GLN A 148 9.00 21.94 3.23
C GLN A 148 7.65 22.66 3.17
N ASN A 149 6.83 22.40 2.14
CA ASN A 149 5.51 22.99 1.99
C ASN A 149 4.39 22.23 2.72
N GLY A 150 4.70 21.13 3.41
CA GLY A 150 3.78 20.33 4.20
C GLY A 150 2.94 19.31 3.42
N GLU A 151 3.00 19.29 2.10
CA GLU A 151 2.18 18.37 1.28
C GLU A 151 2.61 16.91 1.49
N TYR A 152 3.91 16.66 1.67
CA TYR A 152 4.41 15.35 2.03
C TYR A 152 3.80 14.84 3.34
N ASP A 153 3.84 15.67 4.37
CA ASP A 153 3.31 15.32 5.70
C ASP A 153 1.78 15.18 5.67
N ARG A 154 1.08 16.02 4.89
CA ARG A 154 -0.37 15.92 4.70
C ARG A 154 -0.77 14.58 4.08
N LEU A 155 -0.10 14.16 3.00
CA LEU A 155 -0.36 12.87 2.37
C LEU A 155 0.02 11.71 3.31
N GLY A 156 1.16 11.79 3.99
CA GLY A 156 1.56 10.81 4.99
C GLY A 156 0.54 10.66 6.12
N GLN A 157 0.01 11.76 6.63
CA GLN A 157 -1.05 11.76 7.64
C GLN A 157 -2.33 11.09 7.15
N GLN A 158 -2.74 11.34 5.90
CA GLN A 158 -3.89 10.65 5.29
C GLN A 158 -3.71 9.14 5.29
N HIS A 159 -2.53 8.67 4.86
CA HIS A 159 -2.24 7.24 4.86
C HIS A 159 -2.27 6.65 6.28
N MET A 160 -1.66 7.36 7.25
CA MET A 160 -1.62 6.93 8.64
C MET A 160 -3.04 6.79 9.23
N VAL A 161 -3.91 7.78 9.03
CA VAL A 161 -5.29 7.75 9.55
C VAL A 161 -6.11 6.65 8.90
N VAL A 162 -6.05 6.55 7.56
CA VAL A 162 -6.82 5.56 6.80
C VAL A 162 -6.26 4.15 7.04
N GLY A 163 -4.94 3.99 7.11
CA GLY A 163 -4.30 2.72 7.37
C GLY A 163 -4.60 2.16 8.76
N ALA A 164 -4.73 3.02 9.77
CA ALA A 164 -4.99 2.58 11.14
C ALA A 164 -6.47 2.23 11.41
N GLY A 165 -7.41 2.78 10.66
CA GLY A 165 -8.83 2.74 11.03
C GLY A 165 -9.83 2.61 9.90
N SER A 166 -9.42 2.29 8.68
CA SER A 166 -10.33 2.15 7.55
C SER A 166 -9.98 0.97 6.65
N GLY A 167 -10.73 0.79 5.55
CA GLY A 167 -10.60 -0.33 4.63
C GLY A 167 -9.39 -0.29 3.67
N ALA A 168 -8.39 0.58 3.88
CA ALA A 168 -7.19 0.63 3.02
C ALA A 168 -6.28 -0.58 3.18
N HIS A 169 -6.38 -1.29 4.30
CA HIS A 169 -5.63 -2.50 4.61
C HIS A 169 -6.58 -3.64 4.95
N SER A 170 -6.03 -4.84 5.08
CA SER A 170 -6.72 -6.07 5.49
C SER A 170 -7.81 -6.57 4.54
N GLY A 171 -7.77 -6.20 3.27
CA GLY A 171 -8.77 -6.70 2.33
C GLY A 171 -8.66 -6.13 0.91
N PRO A 172 -9.72 -6.33 0.11
CA PRO A 172 -9.71 -6.05 -1.33
C PRO A 172 -9.52 -4.57 -1.70
N ALA A 173 -9.71 -3.66 -0.76
CA ALA A 173 -9.45 -2.23 -0.97
C ALA A 173 -7.96 -1.86 -0.93
N PHE A 174 -7.08 -2.76 -0.48
CA PHE A 174 -5.64 -2.49 -0.37
C PHE A 174 -5.05 -1.94 -1.68
N LEU A 175 -5.12 -2.68 -2.77
CA LEU A 175 -4.52 -2.26 -4.04
C LEU A 175 -5.20 -1.03 -4.67
N PRO A 176 -6.54 -0.95 -4.82
CA PRO A 176 -7.17 0.20 -5.45
C PRO A 176 -6.98 1.49 -4.65
N TRP A 177 -7.00 1.43 -3.32
CA TRP A 177 -6.75 2.59 -2.48
C TRP A 177 -5.31 3.09 -2.63
N HIS A 178 -4.32 2.19 -2.55
CA HIS A 178 -2.91 2.56 -2.68
C HIS A 178 -2.58 3.05 -4.09
N ARG A 179 -3.23 2.50 -5.14
CA ARG A 179 -3.09 3.01 -6.51
C ARG A 179 -3.53 4.46 -6.63
N GLU A 180 -4.69 4.81 -6.07
CA GLU A 180 -5.19 6.20 -6.06
C GLU A 180 -4.27 7.11 -5.24
N TYR A 181 -3.82 6.63 -4.11
CA TYR A 181 -2.90 7.36 -3.24
C TYR A 181 -1.57 7.67 -3.94
N LEU A 182 -0.95 6.68 -4.57
CA LEU A 182 0.29 6.87 -5.35
C LEU A 182 0.08 7.81 -6.54
N LYS A 183 -1.08 7.77 -7.21
CA LYS A 183 -1.41 8.74 -8.26
C LYS A 183 -1.39 10.17 -7.72
N ARG A 184 -2.01 10.42 -6.59
CA ARG A 184 -2.06 11.75 -5.96
C ARG A 184 -0.67 12.22 -5.55
N PHE A 185 0.10 11.34 -4.97
CA PHE A 185 1.48 11.62 -4.58
C PHE A 185 2.35 11.97 -5.81
N GLU A 186 2.24 11.20 -6.88
CA GLU A 186 2.96 11.46 -8.13
C GLU A 186 2.54 12.77 -8.77
N ILE A 187 1.25 13.13 -8.73
CA ILE A 187 0.77 14.43 -9.18
C ILE A 187 1.41 15.55 -8.34
N ALA A 188 1.45 15.42 -7.01
CA ALA A 188 2.08 16.41 -6.13
C ALA A 188 3.57 16.63 -6.44
N LEU A 189 4.33 15.55 -6.63
CA LEU A 189 5.72 15.63 -7.09
C LEU A 189 5.85 16.35 -8.42
N ARG A 190 5.01 15.99 -9.39
CA ARG A 190 5.05 16.52 -10.74
C ARG A 190 4.56 17.96 -10.87
N LEU A 191 3.77 18.45 -9.92
CA LEU A 191 3.45 19.89 -9.82
C LEU A 191 4.69 20.74 -9.46
N ILE A 192 5.71 20.14 -8.85
CA ILE A 192 7.00 20.76 -8.58
C ILE A 192 7.91 20.61 -9.80
N ASP A 193 8.03 19.37 -10.29
CA ASP A 193 8.81 19.05 -11.48
C ASP A 193 8.05 18.05 -12.38
N PRO A 194 7.48 18.50 -13.51
CA PRO A 194 6.65 17.66 -14.37
C PRO A 194 7.35 16.43 -14.97
N SER A 195 8.69 16.39 -14.94
CA SER A 195 9.47 15.31 -15.52
C SER A 195 9.74 14.15 -14.55
N VAL A 196 9.54 14.35 -13.25
CA VAL A 196 9.80 13.30 -12.26
C VAL A 196 8.67 12.27 -12.23
N ALA A 197 9.00 11.08 -11.77
CA ALA A 197 8.08 10.01 -11.45
C ALA A 197 8.49 9.40 -10.11
N ILE A 198 7.57 8.69 -9.46
CA ILE A 198 7.92 7.89 -8.28
C ILE A 198 8.78 6.71 -8.77
N PRO A 199 10.01 6.51 -8.27
CA PRO A 199 10.76 5.29 -8.54
C PRO A 199 10.14 4.09 -7.79
N TYR A 200 10.59 2.89 -8.09
CA TYR A 200 10.31 1.71 -7.28
C TYR A 200 11.61 1.03 -6.85
N TRP A 201 11.57 0.35 -5.73
CA TRP A 201 12.66 -0.47 -5.23
C TRP A 201 12.37 -1.95 -5.49
N ASP A 202 13.21 -2.59 -6.29
CA ASP A 202 13.18 -4.02 -6.47
C ASP A 202 13.95 -4.71 -5.33
N SER A 203 13.25 -5.04 -4.26
CA SER A 203 13.84 -5.67 -3.08
C SER A 203 14.30 -7.10 -3.34
N VAL A 204 13.84 -7.75 -4.41
CA VAL A 204 14.32 -9.10 -4.80
C VAL A 204 15.79 -9.04 -5.14
N MET A 205 16.21 -7.98 -5.87
CA MET A 205 17.62 -7.81 -6.22
C MET A 205 18.52 -7.73 -4.98
N ASP A 206 18.07 -7.03 -3.94
CA ASP A 206 18.85 -6.91 -2.70
C ASP A 206 18.82 -8.20 -1.87
N GLY A 207 17.76 -9.01 -2.03
CA GLY A 207 17.69 -10.34 -1.42
C GLY A 207 18.77 -11.31 -1.89
N TYR A 208 19.43 -11.04 -3.02
CA TYR A 208 20.59 -11.82 -3.49
C TYR A 208 21.93 -11.37 -2.91
N LEU A 209 21.99 -10.22 -2.25
CA LEU A 209 23.19 -9.78 -1.55
C LEU A 209 23.47 -10.67 -0.34
N ARG A 210 24.75 -10.80 0.01
CA ARG A 210 25.14 -11.52 1.23
C ARG A 210 24.52 -10.90 2.49
N ASP A 211 24.47 -9.59 2.53
CA ASP A 211 23.70 -8.80 3.48
C ASP A 211 22.92 -7.74 2.71
N PRO A 212 21.59 -7.80 2.66
CA PRO A 212 20.79 -6.81 1.97
C PRO A 212 20.93 -5.38 2.50
N ARG A 213 21.48 -5.20 3.72
CA ARG A 213 21.75 -3.90 4.30
C ARG A 213 22.94 -3.20 3.63
N ASP A 214 23.78 -3.95 2.91
CA ASP A 214 24.89 -3.41 2.13
C ASP A 214 24.45 -2.86 0.76
N SER A 215 23.15 -2.88 0.45
CA SER A 215 22.63 -2.34 -0.80
C SER A 215 22.96 -0.86 -0.94
N VAL A 216 23.35 -0.46 -2.16
CA VAL A 216 23.56 0.94 -2.53
C VAL A 216 22.32 1.81 -2.30
N VAL A 217 21.14 1.21 -2.25
CA VAL A 217 19.87 1.91 -1.94
C VAL A 217 19.94 2.62 -0.57
N TRP A 218 20.75 2.13 0.35
CA TRP A 218 20.91 2.72 1.69
C TRP A 218 22.08 3.71 1.79
N SER A 219 22.79 3.98 0.69
CA SER A 219 23.93 4.92 0.67
C SER A 219 23.48 6.38 0.65
N VAL A 220 24.47 7.26 0.81
CA VAL A 220 24.28 8.73 0.84
C VAL A 220 23.65 9.28 -0.43
N ASP A 221 23.89 8.67 -1.59
CA ASP A 221 23.35 9.11 -2.87
C ASP A 221 21.90 8.67 -3.10
N PHE A 222 21.38 7.77 -2.26
CA PHE A 222 20.05 7.18 -2.39
C PHE A 222 19.20 7.47 -1.14
N ALA A 223 18.84 6.45 -0.37
CA ALA A 223 17.94 6.63 0.78
C ALA A 223 18.64 7.12 2.05
N GLY A 224 19.97 7.26 2.02
CA GLY A 224 20.79 7.72 3.13
C GLY A 224 21.14 6.63 4.13
N GLU A 225 22.29 6.80 4.78
CA GLU A 225 22.83 5.89 5.79
C GLU A 225 22.26 6.19 7.16
N THR A 226 22.26 5.18 8.01
CA THR A 226 21.87 5.32 9.42
C THR A 226 23.09 5.39 10.34
N ASP A 227 22.95 6.09 11.45
CA ASP A 227 23.87 5.99 12.56
C ASP A 227 23.76 4.61 13.28
N PRO A 228 24.65 4.30 14.25
CA PRO A 228 24.56 3.04 15.01
C PRO A 228 23.24 2.82 15.77
N ASN A 229 22.47 3.88 16.01
CA ASN A 229 21.15 3.81 16.64
C ASN A 229 20.01 3.65 15.64
N GLY A 230 20.31 3.63 14.33
CA GLY A 230 19.34 3.45 13.26
C GLY A 230 18.71 4.74 12.73
N PHE A 231 19.17 5.93 13.16
CA PHE A 231 18.65 7.20 12.64
C PHE A 231 19.31 7.58 11.31
N VAL A 232 18.51 8.01 10.34
CA VAL A 232 19.00 8.47 9.03
C VAL A 232 19.71 9.81 9.20
N VAL A 233 21.02 9.81 8.95
CA VAL A 233 21.91 10.96 9.21
C VAL A 233 22.64 11.47 7.96
N THR A 234 22.56 10.75 6.83
CA THR A 234 23.15 11.17 5.56
C THR A 234 22.12 11.14 4.43
N GLY A 235 22.49 11.67 3.28
CA GLY A 235 21.67 11.64 2.07
C GLY A 235 20.47 12.60 2.09
N PRO A 236 19.55 12.45 1.13
CA PRO A 236 18.47 13.40 0.92
C PRO A 236 17.41 13.41 2.03
N PHE A 237 17.36 12.37 2.84
CA PHE A 237 16.38 12.21 3.93
C PHE A 237 16.99 12.38 5.31
N ALA A 238 18.25 12.84 5.39
CA ALA A 238 18.93 13.08 6.66
C ALA A 238 18.14 14.06 7.53
N PHE A 239 17.92 13.69 8.77
CA PHE A 239 17.25 14.53 9.78
C PHE A 239 15.83 14.97 9.41
N TRP A 240 15.13 14.21 8.55
CA TRP A 240 13.74 14.49 8.28
C TRP A 240 12.89 14.21 9.51
N ARG A 241 12.21 15.26 9.99
CA ARG A 241 11.31 15.15 11.11
C ARG A 241 10.12 14.28 10.76
N THR A 242 9.78 13.29 11.60
CA THR A 242 8.64 12.40 11.40
C THR A 242 7.32 13.06 11.84
N LEU A 243 6.20 12.49 11.40
CA LEU A 243 4.87 12.95 11.82
C LEU A 243 4.63 12.81 13.33
N GLU A 244 5.31 11.86 13.97
CA GLU A 244 5.27 11.64 15.41
C GLU A 244 6.21 12.60 16.19
N GLY A 245 6.92 13.49 15.48
CA GLY A 245 7.77 14.53 16.07
C GLY A 245 9.20 14.11 16.34
N ARG A 246 9.63 12.93 15.90
CA ARG A 246 11.03 12.48 15.98
C ARG A 246 11.89 13.35 15.07
N SER A 247 13.12 13.66 15.49
CA SER A 247 14.02 14.58 14.78
C SER A 247 14.66 13.98 13.53
N ALA A 248 14.65 12.66 13.38
CA ALA A 248 15.13 11.93 12.21
C ALA A 248 14.34 10.64 12.05
N ILE A 249 14.33 10.12 10.83
CA ILE A 249 13.75 8.82 10.50
C ILE A 249 14.56 7.74 11.18
N TRP A 250 13.88 6.77 11.77
CA TRP A 250 14.50 5.63 12.40
C TRP A 250 14.21 4.35 11.60
N ARG A 251 15.25 3.57 11.31
CA ARG A 251 15.21 2.27 10.66
C ARG A 251 15.79 1.19 11.56
N ASN A 252 15.28 -0.03 11.46
CA ASN A 252 15.83 -1.21 12.15
C ASN A 252 15.93 -2.38 11.17
N MET A 253 16.73 -2.15 10.11
CA MET A 253 16.79 -3.03 8.93
C MET A 253 17.24 -4.45 9.27
N GLY A 254 16.50 -5.43 8.70
CA GLY A 254 16.83 -6.85 8.82
C GLY A 254 16.56 -7.47 10.19
N HIS A 255 15.96 -6.73 11.13
CA HIS A 255 15.63 -7.27 12.46
C HIS A 255 14.43 -8.23 12.41
N GLU A 256 13.43 -7.94 11.60
CA GLU A 256 12.23 -8.77 11.39
C GLU A 256 11.83 -8.77 9.91
N GLY A 257 10.89 -9.64 9.55
CA GLY A 257 10.38 -9.69 8.18
C GLY A 257 11.38 -10.25 7.18
N GLN A 258 11.07 -10.05 5.92
CA GLN A 258 11.91 -10.52 4.81
C GLN A 258 11.65 -9.71 3.55
N LEU A 259 12.63 -9.63 2.65
CA LEU A 259 12.48 -9.07 1.33
C LEU A 259 11.66 -10.01 0.42
N PHE A 260 11.15 -9.49 -0.69
CA PHE A 260 10.50 -10.32 -1.70
C PHE A 260 11.46 -11.36 -2.26
N THR A 261 10.90 -12.51 -2.63
CA THR A 261 11.56 -13.51 -3.45
C THR A 261 10.90 -13.56 -4.83
N GLU A 262 11.65 -13.99 -5.85
CA GLU A 262 11.09 -14.24 -7.19
C GLU A 262 9.91 -15.19 -7.15
N GLN A 263 9.97 -16.21 -6.30
CA GLN A 263 8.88 -17.18 -6.16
C GLN A 263 7.60 -16.51 -5.67
N GLN A 264 7.68 -15.59 -4.71
CA GLN A 264 6.52 -14.84 -4.21
C GLN A 264 5.93 -13.95 -5.30
N LEU A 265 6.77 -13.20 -6.02
CA LEU A 265 6.31 -12.36 -7.13
C LEU A 265 5.67 -13.19 -8.24
N ASN A 266 6.32 -14.27 -8.66
CA ASN A 266 5.79 -15.15 -9.67
C ASN A 266 4.47 -15.78 -9.27
N SER A 267 4.29 -16.14 -7.99
CA SER A 267 3.01 -16.65 -7.49
C SER A 267 1.88 -15.64 -7.61
N VAL A 268 2.17 -14.36 -7.42
CA VAL A 268 1.20 -13.27 -7.61
C VAL A 268 0.92 -13.02 -9.09
N PHE A 269 1.96 -12.95 -9.93
CA PHE A 269 1.81 -12.68 -11.38
C PHE A 269 1.10 -13.79 -12.14
N GLN A 270 1.14 -15.02 -11.65
CA GLN A 270 0.43 -16.15 -12.24
C GLN A 270 -1.08 -16.13 -11.94
N GLN A 271 -1.54 -15.28 -11.03
CA GLN A 271 -2.95 -15.20 -10.70
C GLN A 271 -3.71 -14.53 -11.85
N THR A 272 -4.70 -15.24 -12.38
CA THR A 272 -5.62 -14.72 -13.39
C THR A 272 -6.90 -14.17 -12.79
N ASN A 273 -7.16 -14.46 -11.52
CA ASN A 273 -8.29 -13.95 -10.76
C ASN A 273 -7.78 -12.92 -9.74
N VAL A 274 -8.28 -11.69 -9.86
CA VAL A 274 -7.94 -10.58 -8.99
C VAL A 274 -8.25 -10.85 -7.50
N GLU A 275 -9.23 -11.70 -7.22
CA GLU A 275 -9.59 -12.08 -5.85
C GLU A 275 -8.46 -12.79 -5.12
N TYR A 276 -7.60 -13.52 -5.82
CA TYR A 276 -6.43 -14.16 -5.20
C TYR A 276 -5.29 -13.18 -4.92
N VAL A 277 -5.20 -12.09 -5.67
CA VAL A 277 -4.24 -11.01 -5.44
C VAL A 277 -4.69 -10.10 -4.32
N MET A 278 -5.99 -9.75 -4.32
CA MET A 278 -6.65 -8.90 -3.32
C MET A 278 -7.40 -9.72 -2.26
N ALA A 279 -6.93 -10.93 -1.98
CA ALA A 279 -7.59 -11.82 -1.02
C ALA A 279 -7.70 -11.16 0.36
N TYR A 280 -8.75 -11.54 1.08
CA TYR A 280 -8.85 -11.18 2.48
C TYR A 280 -7.65 -11.74 3.24
N THR A 281 -6.92 -10.88 3.89
CA THR A 281 -5.71 -11.20 4.64
C THR A 281 -5.98 -11.41 6.12
N VAL A 282 -7.22 -11.18 6.56
CA VAL A 282 -7.62 -11.31 7.96
C VAL A 282 -8.62 -12.44 8.12
N PRO A 283 -8.39 -13.36 9.09
CA PRO A 283 -9.38 -14.38 9.43
C PRO A 283 -10.66 -13.70 9.94
N LEU A 284 -11.76 -13.92 9.24
CA LEU A 284 -13.07 -13.41 9.63
C LEU A 284 -13.86 -14.48 10.36
N PRO A 285 -14.56 -14.16 11.47
CA PRO A 285 -15.46 -15.09 12.11
C PRO A 285 -16.51 -15.62 11.12
N GLY A 286 -16.65 -16.94 11.03
CA GLY A 286 -17.57 -17.59 10.11
C GLY A 286 -17.15 -17.64 8.65
N CYS A 287 -15.98 -17.12 8.28
CA CYS A 287 -15.41 -17.30 6.96
C CYS A 287 -14.87 -18.73 6.81
N PRO A 288 -15.29 -19.48 5.77
CA PRO A 288 -14.84 -20.87 5.58
C PRO A 288 -13.43 -20.95 4.98
N TYR A 289 -12.83 -19.81 4.58
CA TYR A 289 -11.54 -19.76 3.94
C TYR A 289 -10.45 -19.32 4.91
N PRO A 290 -9.28 -20.00 4.94
CA PRO A 290 -8.14 -19.59 5.74
C PRO A 290 -7.54 -18.28 5.18
N PRO A 291 -6.77 -17.54 6.01
CA PRO A 291 -5.98 -16.42 5.53
C PRO A 291 -5.01 -16.88 4.44
N ASN A 292 -4.89 -16.09 3.39
CA ASN A 292 -3.89 -16.34 2.35
C ASN A 292 -2.59 -15.62 2.70
N TYR A 293 -1.69 -16.27 3.40
CA TYR A 293 -0.38 -15.71 3.77
C TYR A 293 0.57 -15.44 2.58
N SER A 294 0.20 -15.91 1.37
CA SER A 294 0.92 -15.60 0.14
C SER A 294 0.32 -14.39 -0.62
N ALA A 295 -0.78 -13.82 -0.13
CA ALA A 295 -1.37 -12.63 -0.71
C ALA A 295 -0.37 -11.46 -0.68
N LEU A 296 -0.46 -10.56 -1.69
CA LEU A 296 0.47 -9.46 -1.87
C LEU A 296 0.59 -8.57 -0.62
N GLU A 297 -0.51 -8.31 0.07
CA GLU A 297 -0.49 -7.49 1.29
C GLU A 297 0.39 -8.11 2.40
N TYR A 298 0.39 -9.45 2.56
CA TYR A 298 1.27 -10.12 3.53
C TYR A 298 2.73 -10.02 3.15
N THR A 299 3.05 -10.31 1.90
CA THR A 299 4.44 -10.28 1.42
C THR A 299 4.99 -8.87 1.42
N HIS A 300 4.20 -7.87 1.00
CA HIS A 300 4.52 -6.45 1.08
C HIS A 300 4.76 -5.99 2.54
N SER A 301 3.88 -6.37 3.45
CA SER A 301 4.02 -5.99 4.86
C SER A 301 5.26 -6.60 5.52
N ASN A 302 5.76 -7.73 5.04
CA ASN A 302 7.04 -8.28 5.50
C ASN A 302 8.23 -7.38 5.14
N ILE A 303 8.16 -6.65 4.02
CA ILE A 303 9.20 -5.65 3.66
C ILE A 303 9.18 -4.49 4.66
N HIS A 304 7.99 -4.03 5.07
CA HIS A 304 7.87 -3.02 6.12
C HIS A 304 8.55 -3.47 7.42
N LEU A 305 8.35 -4.72 7.82
CA LEU A 305 9.03 -5.29 9.00
C LEU A 305 10.54 -5.38 8.79
N TRP A 306 11.00 -5.68 7.56
CA TRP A 306 12.41 -5.77 7.25
C TRP A 306 13.12 -4.42 7.34
N ILE A 307 12.51 -3.34 6.81
CA ILE A 307 13.04 -1.98 6.96
C ILE A 307 12.95 -1.54 8.43
N GLY A 308 11.88 -1.92 9.10
CA GLY A 308 11.68 -1.68 10.53
C GLY A 308 11.51 -0.20 10.91
N GLY A 309 11.60 0.07 12.18
CA GLY A 309 11.58 1.45 12.68
C GLY A 309 10.23 2.16 12.50
N ASP A 310 10.28 3.39 12.04
CA ASP A 310 9.10 4.25 11.91
C ASP A 310 8.06 3.71 10.93
N ILE A 311 8.47 2.94 9.93
CA ILE A 311 7.57 2.37 8.94
C ILE A 311 6.56 1.35 9.51
N ILE A 312 6.89 0.72 10.64
CA ILE A 312 6.00 -0.25 11.30
C ILE A 312 4.87 0.44 12.04
N ASN A 313 5.14 1.55 12.69
CA ASN A 313 4.23 2.18 13.66
C ASN A 313 3.39 3.29 13.06
N SER A 314 3.96 4.12 12.22
CA SER A 314 3.34 5.34 11.72
C SER A 314 2.87 5.25 10.29
N LEU A 315 3.10 4.11 9.61
CA LEU A 315 2.79 4.00 8.19
C LEU A 315 3.31 5.23 7.41
N ILE A 316 4.47 5.76 7.81
CA ILE A 316 5.19 6.83 7.09
C ILE A 316 5.75 6.21 5.80
N LEU A 317 4.82 5.77 4.98
CA LEU A 317 5.00 4.88 3.85
C LEU A 317 5.70 5.53 2.68
N MET A 318 5.84 6.86 2.72
CA MET A 318 6.22 7.59 1.52
C MET A 318 7.72 7.62 1.26
N GLN A 319 8.53 7.19 2.21
CA GLN A 319 9.98 7.09 2.00
C GLN A 319 10.41 5.79 1.34
N TYR A 320 9.48 4.83 1.19
CA TYR A 320 9.78 3.45 0.79
C TYR A 320 8.80 2.86 -0.22
N TYR A 321 7.94 3.68 -0.85
CA TYR A 321 7.24 3.28 -2.06
C TYR A 321 8.21 3.36 -3.25
N PHE A 322 9.11 2.43 -3.21
CA PHE A 322 9.92 2.10 -4.34
C PHE A 322 9.33 0.89 -5.04
#